data_ca44b658e8afd3d79e84376599d053ff
#
_entry.id   ca44b658e8afd3d79e84376599d053ff
#
_cell.length_a   1.000
_cell.length_b   1.000
_cell.length_c   1.000
_cell.angle_alpha   90.00
_cell.angle_beta   90.00
_cell.angle_gamma   90.00
#
_symmetry.space_group_name_H-M   'P 1'
#
loop_
_entity.id
_entity.type
_entity.pdbx_description
1 polymer ?
#
loop_
_entity_poly.entity_id
_entity_poly.type
_entity_poly.pdbx_seq_one_letter_code
_entity_poly.pdbx_strand_id
1 'polypeptide(L)'
;MLIPRLLPWAAALLLAGCASSTIPLQQPQPTLPTQWPGDTQTQGSQDAALPPWQAMVVDPTLTQLLQQAASYNHDLRQALLRAQEARASYGIENANRLPTLAAGSSHARARVPGDLNASGRTAIGSDHEVFVGLSSWELDLWGRVRNLSDAALQQYLATELGTQAARQALFAQVARSYLSLREMDERLTLTRHTLDSRAETLRIFTRRYEVGSISKYALTQVESLHHQARAMAAQLEQERAQTAHALQLLTGADVAQLPPLVR
;
A
#
# COMPACT_ATOMS: atom_id res chain seq x y z
N MET A 1 38.31 -57.36 14.57
CA MET A 1 37.07 -57.16 15.41
C MET A 1 36.93 -55.72 15.87
N LEU A 2 36.81 -54.74 14.91
CA LEU A 2 36.75 -53.29 15.22
C LEU A 2 35.45 -52.61 14.74
N ILE A 3 34.52 -53.38 14.18
CA ILE A 3 33.29 -52.87 13.54
C ILE A 3 32.19 -52.40 14.53
N PRO A 4 31.98 -52.96 15.76
CA PRO A 4 30.87 -52.56 16.60
C PRO A 4 31.03 -51.18 17.31
N ARG A 5 32.22 -50.57 17.30
CA ARG A 5 32.47 -49.27 17.96
C ARG A 5 32.24 -48.05 17.04
N LEU A 6 32.17 -48.26 15.72
CA LEU A 6 31.94 -47.17 14.74
C LEU A 6 30.44 -46.93 14.45
N LEU A 7 29.58 -47.90 14.76
CA LEU A 7 28.13 -47.81 14.52
C LEU A 7 27.45 -46.62 15.23
N PRO A 8 27.73 -46.33 16.53
CA PRO A 8 27.10 -45.19 17.21
C PRO A 8 27.58 -43.85 16.64
N TRP A 9 28.82 -43.75 16.16
CA TRP A 9 29.33 -42.54 15.55
C TRP A 9 28.75 -42.26 14.17
N ALA A 10 28.51 -43.31 13.37
CA ALA A 10 27.84 -43.22 12.08
C ALA A 10 26.35 -42.82 12.27
N ALA A 11 25.67 -43.34 13.28
CA ALA A 11 24.29 -42.99 13.60
C ALA A 11 24.21 -41.52 14.11
N ALA A 12 25.16 -41.03 14.89
CA ALA A 12 25.22 -39.64 15.35
C ALA A 12 25.48 -38.65 14.19
N LEU A 13 26.31 -39.02 13.21
CA LEU A 13 26.56 -38.22 12.02
C LEU A 13 25.36 -38.15 11.07
N LEU A 14 24.56 -39.21 10.97
CA LEU A 14 23.32 -39.21 10.18
C LEU A 14 22.21 -38.37 10.81
N LEU A 15 22.16 -38.28 12.14
CA LEU A 15 21.22 -37.40 12.88
C LEU A 15 21.60 -35.94 12.84
N ALA A 16 22.90 -35.59 12.76
CA ALA A 16 23.37 -34.23 12.67
C ALA A 16 23.04 -33.55 11.35
N GLY A 17 22.85 -34.31 10.27
CA GLY A 17 22.49 -33.78 8.93
C GLY A 17 21.04 -33.30 8.81
N CYS A 18 20.17 -33.62 9.75
CA CYS A 18 18.77 -33.23 9.74
C CYS A 18 18.46 -31.98 10.56
N ALA A 19 19.46 -31.30 11.15
CA ALA A 19 19.25 -30.05 11.84
C ALA A 19 18.90 -28.95 10.83
N SER A 20 17.67 -28.41 10.89
CA SER A 20 17.27 -27.25 10.09
C SER A 20 18.16 -26.07 10.48
N SER A 21 19.12 -25.74 9.62
CA SER A 21 19.95 -24.54 9.81
C SER A 21 19.09 -23.31 9.45
N THR A 22 18.62 -22.60 10.44
CA THR A 22 18.18 -21.21 10.24
C THR A 22 19.41 -20.40 9.87
N ILE A 23 19.58 -20.12 8.56
CA ILE A 23 20.63 -19.24 8.09
C ILE A 23 20.24 -17.82 8.55
N PRO A 24 21.00 -17.19 9.44
CA PRO A 24 20.72 -15.82 9.84
C PRO A 24 20.85 -14.92 8.61
N LEU A 25 19.76 -14.21 8.26
CA LEU A 25 19.76 -13.23 7.19
C LEU A 25 20.73 -12.10 7.60
N GLN A 26 21.92 -12.09 7.03
CA GLN A 26 22.80 -10.94 7.12
C GLN A 26 22.25 -9.85 6.23
N GLN A 27 21.69 -8.80 6.83
CA GLN A 27 21.32 -7.61 6.08
C GLN A 27 22.59 -6.99 5.51
N PRO A 28 22.71 -6.86 4.19
CA PRO A 28 23.85 -6.15 3.60
C PRO A 28 23.80 -4.70 4.07
N GLN A 29 24.84 -4.27 4.77
CA GLN A 29 24.97 -2.87 5.14
C GLN A 29 25.44 -2.08 3.92
N PRO A 30 24.65 -1.13 3.38
CA PRO A 30 25.11 -0.30 2.29
C PRO A 30 26.27 0.57 2.77
N THR A 31 27.36 0.58 2.01
CA THR A 31 28.48 1.50 2.21
C THR A 31 28.04 2.92 1.85
N LEU A 32 27.42 3.62 2.80
CA LEU A 32 27.08 5.02 2.63
C LEU A 32 28.29 5.90 2.98
N PRO A 33 28.51 7.02 2.26
CA PRO A 33 29.52 7.98 2.65
C PRO A 33 29.23 8.51 4.05
N THR A 34 30.23 8.64 4.87
CA THR A 34 30.11 9.14 6.25
C THR A 34 29.71 10.61 6.33
N GLN A 35 29.89 11.36 5.22
CA GLN A 35 29.51 12.77 5.10
C GLN A 35 28.99 13.04 3.68
N TRP A 36 27.93 13.83 3.55
CA TRP A 36 27.46 14.33 2.27
C TRP A 36 28.34 15.47 1.77
N PRO A 37 28.68 15.55 0.45
CA PRO A 37 29.43 16.68 -0.08
C PRO A 37 28.63 17.98 0.14
N GLY A 38 29.18 18.90 0.94
CA GLY A 38 28.53 20.18 1.26
C GLY A 38 28.08 20.35 2.71
N ASP A 39 28.12 19.30 3.50
CA ASP A 39 27.73 19.35 4.92
C ASP A 39 28.92 19.74 5.79
N THR A 40 29.13 21.04 5.99
CA THR A 40 30.26 21.56 6.75
C THR A 40 30.06 21.60 8.26
N GLN A 41 28.87 21.33 8.77
CA GLN A 41 28.59 21.55 10.22
C GLN A 41 27.46 20.75 10.86
N THR A 42 27.07 19.59 10.38
CA THR A 42 26.14 18.80 11.18
C THR A 42 26.78 17.45 11.53
N GLN A 43 27.36 17.35 12.70
CA GLN A 43 27.48 16.06 13.39
C GLN A 43 26.05 15.56 13.61
N GLY A 44 25.39 15.11 12.55
CA GLY A 44 24.12 14.43 12.64
C GLY A 44 24.34 13.15 13.44
N SER A 45 23.71 13.06 14.61
CA SER A 45 23.64 11.81 15.33
C SER A 45 23.08 10.77 14.36
N GLN A 46 23.82 9.69 14.15
CA GLN A 46 23.44 8.56 13.27
C GLN A 46 22.08 7.94 13.65
N ASP A 47 21.50 8.34 14.77
CA ASP A 47 20.21 7.89 15.33
C ASP A 47 19.14 8.98 15.40
N ALA A 48 19.27 10.10 14.67
CA ALA A 48 18.20 11.08 14.64
C ALA A 48 16.99 10.49 13.91
N ALA A 49 16.01 10.05 14.67
CA ALA A 49 14.72 9.63 14.13
C ALA A 49 14.15 10.79 13.28
N LEU A 50 13.73 10.48 12.04
CA LEU A 50 13.08 11.46 11.18
C LEU A 50 11.92 12.10 11.95
N PRO A 51 11.78 13.44 11.91
CA PRO A 51 10.65 14.09 12.55
C PRO A 51 9.34 13.55 11.99
N PRO A 52 8.28 13.46 12.79
CA PRO A 52 6.99 13.04 12.30
C PRO A 52 6.54 13.98 11.18
N TRP A 53 5.84 13.45 10.17
CA TRP A 53 5.44 14.23 8.99
C TRP A 53 4.65 15.50 9.33
N GLN A 54 3.91 15.51 10.47
CA GLN A 54 3.18 16.66 10.98
C GLN A 54 4.10 17.84 11.31
N ALA A 55 5.34 17.58 11.71
CA ALA A 55 6.33 18.62 11.97
C ALA A 55 6.98 19.16 10.67
N MET A 56 6.88 18.41 9.58
CA MET A 56 7.43 18.80 8.26
C MET A 56 6.44 19.62 7.43
N VAL A 57 5.13 19.50 7.70
CA VAL A 57 4.06 20.15 6.94
C VAL A 57 3.54 21.36 7.71
N VAL A 58 3.87 22.56 7.23
CA VAL A 58 3.47 23.84 7.86
C VAL A 58 2.09 24.30 7.36
N ASP A 59 1.72 23.95 6.13
CA ASP A 59 0.44 24.36 5.52
C ASP A 59 -0.74 23.61 6.18
N PRO A 60 -1.68 24.30 6.83
CA PRO A 60 -2.83 23.69 7.49
C PRO A 60 -3.77 23.00 6.49
N THR A 61 -3.90 23.51 5.27
CA THR A 61 -4.74 22.92 4.22
C THR A 61 -4.15 21.58 3.78
N LEU A 62 -2.85 21.52 3.54
CA LEU A 62 -2.17 20.27 3.20
C LEU A 62 -2.26 19.26 4.35
N THR A 63 -2.08 19.71 5.60
CA THR A 63 -2.23 18.85 6.78
C THR A 63 -3.61 18.23 6.85
N GLN A 64 -4.67 19.01 6.62
CA GLN A 64 -6.05 18.52 6.59
C GLN A 64 -6.28 17.51 5.46
N LEU A 65 -5.77 17.78 4.26
CA LEU A 65 -5.88 16.85 3.12
C LEU A 65 -5.17 15.53 3.38
N LEU A 66 -4.00 15.55 4.01
CA LEU A 66 -3.26 14.32 4.40
C LEU A 66 -4.03 13.50 5.43
N GLN A 67 -4.68 14.14 6.41
CA GLN A 67 -5.52 13.45 7.39
C GLN A 67 -6.76 12.83 6.75
N GLN A 68 -7.41 13.57 5.83
CA GLN A 68 -8.55 13.06 5.08
C GLN A 68 -8.15 11.88 4.20
N ALA A 69 -7.03 11.98 3.46
CA ALA A 69 -6.50 10.87 2.67
C ALA A 69 -6.24 9.63 3.51
N ALA A 70 -5.64 9.78 4.70
CA ALA A 70 -5.36 8.65 5.60
C ALA A 70 -6.63 7.91 6.05
N SER A 71 -7.76 8.60 6.15
CA SER A 71 -9.04 8.00 6.59
C SER A 71 -9.90 7.50 5.42
N TYR A 72 -9.83 8.16 4.27
CA TYR A 72 -10.73 7.90 3.13
C TYR A 72 -10.12 6.96 2.09
N ASN A 73 -8.81 6.99 1.87
CA ASN A 73 -8.19 6.34 0.72
C ASN A 73 -8.41 4.82 0.70
N HIS A 74 -8.99 4.32 -0.39
CA HIS A 74 -9.35 2.91 -0.53
C HIS A 74 -8.13 2.00 -0.69
N ASP A 75 -7.06 2.45 -1.35
CA ASP A 75 -5.84 1.66 -1.54
C ASP A 75 -5.11 1.46 -0.21
N LEU A 76 -5.06 2.50 0.63
CA LEU A 76 -4.53 2.38 1.98
C LEU A 76 -5.38 1.43 2.83
N ARG A 77 -6.70 1.50 2.71
CA ARG A 77 -7.62 0.57 3.39
C ARG A 77 -7.41 -0.87 2.93
N GLN A 78 -7.20 -1.09 1.65
CA GLN A 78 -6.84 -2.43 1.13
C GLN A 78 -5.51 -2.93 1.70
N ALA A 79 -4.49 -2.07 1.79
CA ALA A 79 -3.21 -2.44 2.39
C ALA A 79 -3.37 -2.87 3.86
N LEU A 80 -4.18 -2.13 4.64
CA LEU A 80 -4.52 -2.48 6.02
C LEU A 80 -5.24 -3.84 6.13
N LEU A 81 -6.22 -4.09 5.25
CA LEU A 81 -6.95 -5.37 5.23
C LEU A 81 -6.04 -6.55 4.86
N ARG A 82 -5.11 -6.37 3.93
CA ARG A 82 -4.10 -7.40 3.59
C ARG A 82 -3.18 -7.70 4.78
N ALA A 83 -2.81 -6.71 5.57
CA ALA A 83 -2.04 -6.93 6.79
C ALA A 83 -2.85 -7.72 7.84
N GLN A 84 -4.15 -7.44 7.98
CA GLN A 84 -5.04 -8.20 8.86
C GLN A 84 -5.23 -9.65 8.38
N GLU A 85 -5.35 -9.87 7.06
CA GLU A 85 -5.39 -11.21 6.46
C GLU A 85 -4.11 -11.99 6.72
N ALA A 86 -2.94 -11.38 6.51
CA ALA A 86 -1.65 -12.00 6.80
C ALA A 86 -1.51 -12.34 8.29
N ARG A 87 -2.01 -11.46 9.18
CA ARG A 87 -2.05 -11.72 10.63
C ARG A 87 -2.94 -12.92 10.97
N ALA A 88 -4.11 -13.03 10.35
CA ALA A 88 -5.00 -14.17 10.54
C ALA A 88 -4.38 -15.48 10.03
N SER A 89 -3.72 -15.43 8.87
CA SER A 89 -2.98 -16.57 8.31
C SER A 89 -1.83 -17.01 9.22
N TYR A 90 -1.07 -16.06 9.79
CA TYR A 90 -0.09 -16.38 10.82
C TYR A 90 -0.75 -17.04 12.04
N GLY A 91 -1.92 -16.57 12.49
CA GLY A 91 -2.67 -17.18 13.60
C GLY A 91 -3.03 -18.63 13.33
N ILE A 92 -3.43 -18.96 12.09
CA ILE A 92 -3.74 -20.35 11.66
C ILE A 92 -2.48 -21.21 11.70
N GLU A 93 -1.38 -20.75 11.10
CA GLU A 93 -0.11 -21.50 11.09
C GLU A 93 0.47 -21.69 12.50
N ASN A 94 0.33 -20.69 13.36
CA ASN A 94 0.77 -20.78 14.75
C ASN A 94 -0.11 -21.77 15.57
N ALA A 95 -1.41 -21.87 15.27
CA ALA A 95 -2.31 -22.82 15.92
C ALA A 95 -1.96 -24.29 15.58
N ASN A 96 -1.36 -24.55 14.41
CA ASN A 96 -0.90 -25.90 14.02
C ASN A 96 0.22 -26.44 14.95
N ARG A 97 0.81 -25.60 15.81
CA ARG A 97 1.77 -26.04 16.84
C ARG A 97 1.09 -26.70 18.03
N LEU A 98 -0.22 -26.54 18.16
CA LEU A 98 -1.02 -27.10 19.24
C LEU A 98 -1.88 -28.28 18.76
N PRO A 99 -2.20 -29.23 19.62
CA PRO A 99 -3.12 -30.31 19.28
C PRO A 99 -4.51 -29.78 18.98
N THR A 100 -5.13 -30.29 17.91
CA THR A 100 -6.50 -29.93 17.55
C THR A 100 -7.48 -30.78 18.36
N LEU A 101 -8.31 -30.13 19.17
CA LEU A 101 -9.40 -30.75 19.89
C LEU A 101 -10.63 -30.81 19.00
N ALA A 102 -11.21 -32.01 18.88
CA ALA A 102 -12.46 -32.22 18.19
C ALA A 102 -13.53 -32.77 19.16
N ALA A 103 -14.72 -32.24 19.06
CA ALA A 103 -15.90 -32.82 19.72
C ALA A 103 -16.99 -32.98 18.66
N GLY A 104 -17.68 -34.10 18.71
CA GLY A 104 -18.73 -34.35 17.76
C GLY A 104 -19.81 -35.25 18.35
N SER A 105 -20.99 -35.22 17.74
CA SER A 105 -22.06 -36.19 18.00
C SER A 105 -22.62 -36.64 16.67
N SER A 106 -22.84 -37.94 16.55
CA SER A 106 -23.50 -38.54 15.40
C SER A 106 -24.69 -39.39 15.85
N HIS A 107 -25.72 -39.41 15.03
CA HIS A 107 -26.86 -40.31 15.17
C HIS A 107 -27.09 -40.96 13.82
N ALA A 108 -26.96 -42.30 13.81
CA ALA A 108 -27.27 -43.10 12.65
C ALA A 108 -28.46 -44.02 12.94
N ARG A 109 -29.42 -44.07 12.03
CA ARG A 109 -30.53 -44.98 12.08
C ARG A 109 -30.55 -45.78 10.79
N ALA A 110 -30.36 -47.09 10.93
CA ALA A 110 -30.32 -48.03 9.80
C ALA A 110 -31.37 -49.13 9.94
N ARG A 111 -31.99 -49.47 8.83
CA ARG A 111 -32.87 -50.66 8.73
C ARG A 111 -32.06 -51.77 8.10
N VAL A 112 -31.90 -52.89 8.84
CA VAL A 112 -31.29 -54.10 8.33
C VAL A 112 -32.42 -55.03 7.88
N PRO A 113 -32.51 -55.33 6.56
CA PRO A 113 -33.50 -56.32 6.03
C PRO A 113 -33.31 -57.68 6.66
N GLY A 114 -34.41 -58.50 6.69
CA GLY A 114 -34.39 -59.81 7.34
C GLY A 114 -33.47 -60.85 6.71
N ASP A 115 -33.19 -60.71 5.42
CA ASP A 115 -32.28 -61.59 4.66
C ASP A 115 -30.79 -61.26 4.98
N LEU A 116 -30.50 -60.10 5.54
CA LEU A 116 -29.15 -59.68 5.99
C LEU A 116 -29.01 -59.74 7.51
N ASN A 117 -30.06 -60.14 8.23
CA ASN A 117 -30.05 -60.24 9.68
C ASN A 117 -30.03 -61.72 10.11
N ALA A 118 -29.10 -62.07 10.99
CA ALA A 118 -28.98 -63.46 11.51
C ALA A 118 -30.28 -64.06 12.15
N SER A 119 -31.19 -63.17 12.61
CA SER A 119 -32.49 -63.51 13.14
C SER A 119 -33.57 -63.78 12.08
N GLY A 120 -33.29 -63.58 10.79
CA GLY A 120 -34.24 -63.61 9.69
C GLY A 120 -35.35 -62.59 9.70
N ARG A 121 -35.29 -61.58 10.61
CA ARG A 121 -36.31 -60.51 10.77
C ARG A 121 -35.71 -59.17 10.53
N THR A 122 -36.45 -58.27 9.88
CA THR A 122 -36.06 -56.87 9.73
C THR A 122 -35.89 -56.21 11.09
N ALA A 123 -34.74 -55.59 11.33
CA ALA A 123 -34.43 -54.83 12.53
C ALA A 123 -34.11 -53.36 12.19
N ILE A 124 -34.49 -52.45 13.05
CA ILE A 124 -34.11 -51.05 12.97
C ILE A 124 -33.15 -50.80 14.13
N GLY A 125 -31.90 -50.48 13.81
CA GLY A 125 -30.88 -50.05 14.77
C GLY A 125 -30.76 -48.56 14.80
N SER A 126 -30.49 -48.01 15.98
CA SER A 126 -30.15 -46.60 16.17
C SER A 126 -28.88 -46.53 16.99
N ASP A 127 -27.87 -45.89 16.43
CA ASP A 127 -26.61 -45.66 17.10
C ASP A 127 -26.44 -44.17 17.42
N HIS A 128 -26.03 -43.89 18.64
CA HIS A 128 -25.69 -42.56 19.10
C HIS A 128 -24.24 -42.58 19.55
N GLU A 129 -23.44 -41.74 18.92
CA GLU A 129 -22.05 -41.56 19.27
C GLU A 129 -21.79 -40.13 19.71
N VAL A 130 -21.10 -39.95 20.82
CA VAL A 130 -20.59 -38.68 21.29
C VAL A 130 -19.10 -38.86 21.58
N PHE A 131 -18.29 -38.02 20.99
CA PHE A 131 -16.85 -38.13 21.22
C PHE A 131 -16.23 -36.75 21.49
N VAL A 132 -15.16 -36.74 22.28
CA VAL A 132 -14.23 -35.66 22.48
C VAL A 132 -12.82 -36.23 22.41
N GLY A 133 -11.95 -35.65 21.61
CA GLY A 133 -10.61 -36.20 21.46
C GLY A 133 -9.68 -35.29 20.67
N LEU A 134 -8.44 -35.75 20.54
CA LEU A 134 -7.45 -35.13 19.67
C LEU A 134 -7.67 -35.66 18.25
N SER A 135 -7.94 -34.76 17.30
CA SER A 135 -8.18 -35.12 15.91
C SER A 135 -6.88 -35.20 15.10
N SER A 136 -5.96 -34.30 15.34
CA SER A 136 -4.64 -34.31 14.71
C SER A 136 -3.64 -33.51 15.52
N TRP A 137 -2.41 -34.00 15.58
CA TRP A 137 -1.26 -33.29 16.13
C TRP A 137 0.03 -33.88 15.58
N GLU A 138 0.97 -33.00 15.19
CA GLU A 138 2.29 -33.38 14.72
C GLU A 138 3.34 -33.05 15.78
N LEU A 139 4.10 -34.06 16.19
CA LEU A 139 5.28 -33.84 17.02
C LEU A 139 6.40 -33.27 16.17
N ASP A 140 6.68 -31.98 16.37
CA ASP A 140 7.63 -31.22 15.56
C ASP A 140 9.08 -31.41 16.02
N LEU A 141 9.61 -32.60 15.81
CA LEU A 141 10.97 -32.96 16.22
C LEU A 141 12.04 -32.23 15.37
N TRP A 142 11.73 -31.91 14.12
CA TRP A 142 12.65 -31.27 13.17
C TRP A 142 12.34 -29.80 12.90
N GLY A 143 11.38 -29.21 13.58
CA GLY A 143 11.04 -27.80 13.49
C GLY A 143 10.26 -27.41 12.22
N ARG A 144 9.62 -28.35 11.52
CA ARG A 144 8.84 -28.07 10.31
C ARG A 144 7.68 -27.09 10.60
N VAL A 145 6.85 -27.42 11.59
CA VAL A 145 5.68 -26.60 11.96
C VAL A 145 6.13 -25.26 12.55
N ARG A 146 7.20 -25.26 13.36
CA ARG A 146 7.80 -24.04 13.88
C ARG A 146 8.26 -23.13 12.74
N ASN A 147 9.02 -23.65 11.78
CA ASN A 147 9.55 -22.87 10.66
C ASN A 147 8.44 -22.32 9.77
N LEU A 148 7.34 -23.05 9.57
CA LEU A 148 6.16 -22.56 8.84
C LEU A 148 5.49 -21.41 9.57
N SER A 149 5.31 -21.53 10.89
CA SER A 149 4.78 -20.45 11.72
C SER A 149 5.68 -19.20 11.70
N ASP A 150 7.00 -19.41 11.79
CA ASP A 150 7.97 -18.30 11.74
C ASP A 150 7.98 -17.64 10.35
N ALA A 151 7.87 -18.40 9.26
CA ALA A 151 7.73 -17.87 7.91
C ALA A 151 6.44 -17.05 7.76
N ALA A 152 5.32 -17.54 8.29
CA ALA A 152 4.05 -16.81 8.28
C ALA A 152 4.12 -15.51 9.11
N LEU A 153 4.84 -15.52 10.24
CA LEU A 153 5.13 -14.34 11.04
C LEU A 153 5.91 -13.30 10.24
N GLN A 154 6.99 -13.72 9.56
CA GLN A 154 7.79 -12.81 8.73
C GLN A 154 6.96 -12.23 7.57
N GLN A 155 6.09 -13.03 6.97
CA GLN A 155 5.17 -12.55 5.94
C GLN A 155 4.18 -11.52 6.49
N TYR A 156 3.62 -11.73 7.66
CA TYR A 156 2.78 -10.73 8.33
C TYR A 156 3.54 -9.43 8.59
N LEU A 157 4.74 -9.50 9.19
CA LEU A 157 5.56 -8.31 9.47
C LEU A 157 5.95 -7.56 8.19
N ALA A 158 6.28 -8.28 7.12
CA ALA A 158 6.56 -7.68 5.82
C ALA A 158 5.33 -6.93 5.26
N THR A 159 4.13 -7.49 5.41
CA THR A 159 2.88 -6.86 4.97
C THR A 159 2.53 -5.62 5.81
N GLU A 160 2.82 -5.65 7.11
CA GLU A 160 2.65 -4.50 8.01
C GLU A 160 3.57 -3.34 7.62
N LEU A 161 4.85 -3.62 7.34
CA LEU A 161 5.79 -2.62 6.81
C LEU A 161 5.36 -2.12 5.43
N GLY A 162 4.81 -2.99 4.58
CA GLY A 162 4.21 -2.62 3.30
C GLY A 162 3.07 -1.62 3.45
N THR A 163 2.26 -1.73 4.50
CA THR A 163 1.19 -0.77 4.81
C THR A 163 1.76 0.60 5.19
N GLN A 164 2.84 0.64 5.96
CA GLN A 164 3.53 1.91 6.29
C GLN A 164 4.10 2.56 5.03
N ALA A 165 4.72 1.78 4.15
CA ALA A 165 5.23 2.26 2.86
C ALA A 165 4.10 2.81 1.96
N ALA A 166 2.96 2.12 1.89
CA ALA A 166 1.78 2.59 1.16
C ALA A 166 1.25 3.92 1.69
N ARG A 167 1.22 4.09 3.02
CA ARG A 167 0.82 5.36 3.67
C ARG A 167 1.78 6.50 3.31
N GLN A 168 3.08 6.26 3.34
CA GLN A 168 4.08 7.26 2.97
C GLN A 168 3.97 7.64 1.48
N ALA A 169 3.77 6.66 0.60
CA ALA A 169 3.55 6.90 -0.82
C ALA A 169 2.29 7.72 -1.08
N LEU A 170 1.17 7.41 -0.40
CA LEU A 170 -0.07 8.20 -0.46
C LEU A 170 0.17 9.65 -0.03
N PHE A 171 0.84 9.88 1.09
CA PHE A 171 1.13 11.22 1.59
C PHE A 171 2.00 12.01 0.60
N ALA A 172 3.02 11.40 0.03
CA ALA A 172 3.85 12.01 -1.00
C ALA A 172 3.04 12.35 -2.26
N GLN A 173 2.11 11.48 -2.67
CA GLN A 173 1.25 11.72 -3.83
C GLN A 173 0.26 12.86 -3.59
N VAL A 174 -0.40 12.89 -2.41
CA VAL A 174 -1.29 13.99 -2.02
C VAL A 174 -0.55 15.34 -2.00
N ALA A 175 0.63 15.37 -1.37
CA ALA A 175 1.44 16.59 -1.30
C ALA A 175 1.85 17.08 -2.70
N ARG A 176 2.31 16.19 -3.58
CA ARG A 176 2.66 16.53 -4.97
C ARG A 176 1.45 17.05 -5.74
N SER A 177 0.31 16.40 -5.66
CA SER A 177 -0.91 16.82 -6.36
C SER A 177 -1.40 18.17 -5.85
N TYR A 178 -1.33 18.41 -4.53
CA TYR A 178 -1.68 19.69 -3.93
C TYR A 178 -0.76 20.83 -4.40
N LEU A 179 0.56 20.62 -4.35
CA LEU A 179 1.53 21.62 -4.80
C LEU A 179 1.41 21.91 -6.30
N SER A 180 1.19 20.86 -7.11
CA SER A 180 0.93 21.02 -8.54
C SER A 180 -0.35 21.81 -8.82
N LEU A 181 -1.42 21.58 -8.05
CA LEU A 181 -2.64 22.37 -8.17
C LEU A 181 -2.40 23.86 -7.85
N ARG A 182 -1.59 24.14 -6.82
CA ARG A 182 -1.22 25.51 -6.46
C ARG A 182 -0.38 26.20 -7.52
N GLU A 183 0.60 25.49 -8.09
CA GLU A 183 1.37 25.99 -9.23
C GLU A 183 0.46 26.34 -10.40
N MET A 184 -0.50 25.46 -10.73
CA MET A 184 -1.45 25.71 -11.82
C MET A 184 -2.35 26.91 -11.55
N ASP A 185 -2.79 27.15 -10.31
CA ASP A 185 -3.57 28.32 -9.93
C ASP A 185 -2.79 29.62 -10.20
N GLU A 186 -1.51 29.66 -9.82
CA GLU A 186 -0.65 30.84 -10.07
C GLU A 186 -0.38 31.04 -11.57
N ARG A 187 -0.06 29.96 -12.28
CA ARG A 187 0.16 30.01 -13.74
C ARG A 187 -1.08 30.44 -14.50
N LEU A 188 -2.26 29.97 -14.10
CA LEU A 188 -3.52 30.34 -14.72
C LEU A 188 -3.82 31.83 -14.49
N THR A 189 -3.55 32.35 -13.30
CA THR A 189 -3.71 33.77 -13.00
C THR A 189 -2.81 34.63 -13.90
N LEU A 190 -1.53 34.28 -14.04
CA LEU A 190 -0.60 34.98 -14.93
C LEU A 190 -1.01 34.88 -16.41
N THR A 191 -1.46 33.70 -16.82
CA THR A 191 -1.89 33.48 -18.21
C THR A 191 -3.15 34.26 -18.54
N ARG A 192 -4.11 34.39 -17.62
CA ARG A 192 -5.31 35.22 -17.78
C ARG A 192 -4.94 36.71 -17.93
N HIS A 193 -4.03 37.22 -17.10
CA HIS A 193 -3.51 38.60 -17.27
C HIS A 193 -2.84 38.78 -18.64
N THR A 194 -2.10 37.77 -19.11
CA THR A 194 -1.49 37.84 -20.44
C THR A 194 -2.56 37.82 -21.53
N LEU A 195 -3.61 37.01 -21.41
CA LEU A 195 -4.73 36.95 -22.34
C LEU A 195 -5.45 38.32 -22.42
N ASP A 196 -5.73 38.97 -21.28
CA ASP A 196 -6.36 40.27 -21.22
C ASP A 196 -5.51 41.33 -21.91
N SER A 197 -4.19 41.36 -21.66
CA SER A 197 -3.25 42.25 -22.33
C SER A 197 -3.19 42.03 -23.84
N ARG A 198 -3.24 40.77 -24.29
CA ARG A 198 -3.28 40.43 -25.73
C ARG A 198 -4.61 40.80 -26.37
N ALA A 199 -5.72 40.67 -25.65
CA ALA A 199 -7.03 41.10 -26.12
C ALA A 199 -7.09 42.61 -26.35
N GLU A 200 -6.54 43.42 -25.39
CA GLU A 200 -6.48 44.89 -25.56
C GLU A 200 -5.54 45.29 -26.71
N THR A 201 -4.39 44.62 -26.85
CA THR A 201 -3.50 44.84 -27.99
C THR A 201 -4.21 44.52 -29.32
N LEU A 202 -4.94 43.42 -29.40
CA LEU A 202 -5.71 43.05 -30.58
C LEU A 202 -6.76 44.12 -30.89
N ARG A 203 -7.51 44.60 -29.90
CA ARG A 203 -8.50 45.69 -30.07
C ARG A 203 -7.88 46.93 -30.68
N ILE A 204 -6.72 47.37 -30.17
CA ILE A 204 -5.99 48.56 -30.67
C ILE A 204 -5.54 48.33 -32.14
N PHE A 205 -4.95 47.15 -32.44
CA PHE A 205 -4.46 46.85 -33.79
C PHE A 205 -5.60 46.69 -34.80
N THR A 206 -6.72 46.11 -34.40
CA THR A 206 -7.94 46.05 -35.27
C THR A 206 -8.37 47.45 -35.65
N ARG A 207 -8.47 48.39 -34.71
CA ARG A 207 -8.84 49.75 -34.99
C ARG A 207 -7.85 50.48 -35.90
N ARG A 208 -6.53 50.25 -35.69
CA ARG A 208 -5.48 50.84 -36.56
C ARG A 208 -5.53 50.29 -38.00
N TYR A 209 -5.89 49.01 -38.17
CA TYR A 209 -6.07 48.42 -39.46
C TYR A 209 -7.30 48.99 -40.17
N GLU A 210 -8.43 49.13 -39.48
CA GLU A 210 -9.65 49.75 -40.01
C GLU A 210 -9.44 51.17 -40.62
N VAL A 211 -8.56 51.91 -40.00
CA VAL A 211 -8.19 53.28 -40.47
C VAL A 211 -6.99 53.28 -41.42
N GLY A 212 -6.53 52.11 -41.88
CA GLY A 212 -5.44 51.97 -42.86
C GLY A 212 -4.04 52.28 -42.33
N SER A 213 -3.86 52.31 -40.99
CA SER A 213 -2.60 52.73 -40.37
C SER A 213 -1.59 51.57 -40.20
N ILE A 214 -2.01 50.33 -40.38
CA ILE A 214 -1.15 49.13 -40.32
C ILE A 214 -1.48 48.12 -41.40
N SER A 215 -0.55 47.21 -41.70
CA SER A 215 -0.76 46.12 -42.67
C SER A 215 -1.62 44.97 -42.13
N LYS A 216 -2.27 44.22 -43.00
CA LYS A 216 -2.98 42.99 -42.59
C LYS A 216 -2.04 41.97 -41.96
N TYR A 217 -0.79 41.90 -42.39
CA TYR A 217 0.23 41.04 -41.78
C TYR A 217 0.43 41.35 -40.31
N ALA A 218 0.58 42.66 -39.95
CA ALA A 218 0.74 43.07 -38.55
C ALA A 218 -0.49 42.73 -37.71
N LEU A 219 -1.71 42.90 -38.22
CA LEU A 219 -2.93 42.49 -37.54
C LEU A 219 -2.95 40.99 -37.33
N THR A 220 -2.69 40.15 -38.36
CA THR A 220 -2.70 38.71 -38.27
C THR A 220 -1.67 38.16 -37.25
N GLN A 221 -0.52 38.80 -37.12
CA GLN A 221 0.47 38.48 -36.04
C GLN A 221 -0.14 38.67 -34.65
N VAL A 222 -0.83 39.77 -34.40
CA VAL A 222 -1.46 40.04 -33.11
C VAL A 222 -2.62 39.12 -32.84
N GLU A 223 -3.45 38.82 -33.86
CA GLU A 223 -4.52 37.79 -33.81
C GLU A 223 -3.94 36.44 -33.38
N SER A 224 -2.83 36.02 -34.00
CA SER A 224 -2.16 34.74 -33.67
C SER A 224 -1.69 34.70 -32.23
N LEU A 225 -1.08 35.77 -31.71
CA LEU A 225 -0.61 35.83 -30.31
C LEU A 225 -1.78 35.82 -29.31
N HIS A 226 -2.90 36.46 -29.64
CA HIS A 226 -4.11 36.40 -28.82
C HIS A 226 -4.69 34.95 -28.79
N HIS A 227 -4.81 34.30 -29.94
CA HIS A 227 -5.29 32.93 -30.01
C HIS A 227 -4.38 31.92 -29.29
N GLN A 228 -3.05 32.11 -29.34
CA GLN A 228 -2.10 31.31 -28.58
C GLN A 228 -2.30 31.47 -27.06
N ALA A 229 -2.46 32.70 -26.57
CA ALA A 229 -2.71 32.97 -25.15
C ALA A 229 -4.04 32.34 -24.69
N ARG A 230 -5.08 32.44 -25.54
CA ARG A 230 -6.39 31.82 -25.27
C ARG A 230 -6.31 30.28 -25.21
N ALA A 231 -5.58 29.66 -26.14
CA ALA A 231 -5.36 28.21 -26.14
C ALA A 231 -4.61 27.75 -24.88
N MET A 232 -3.56 28.49 -24.48
CA MET A 232 -2.79 28.20 -23.26
C MET A 232 -3.66 28.30 -22.01
N ALA A 233 -4.52 29.34 -21.90
CA ALA A 233 -5.43 29.48 -20.77
C ALA A 233 -6.40 28.28 -20.68
N ALA A 234 -7.01 27.88 -21.81
CA ALA A 234 -7.92 26.74 -21.84
C ALA A 234 -7.23 25.40 -21.49
N GLN A 235 -5.98 25.22 -21.94
CA GLN A 235 -5.18 24.04 -21.58
C GLN A 235 -4.91 23.99 -20.07
N LEU A 236 -4.46 25.10 -19.49
CA LEU A 236 -4.18 25.18 -18.05
C LEU A 236 -5.44 24.99 -17.20
N GLU A 237 -6.60 25.48 -17.65
CA GLU A 237 -7.88 25.23 -16.98
C GLU A 237 -8.24 23.74 -16.97
N GLN A 238 -8.01 23.05 -18.07
CA GLN A 238 -8.22 21.60 -18.18
C GLN A 238 -7.25 20.82 -17.28
N GLU A 239 -5.96 21.13 -17.31
CA GLU A 239 -4.94 20.46 -16.49
C GLU A 239 -5.21 20.67 -14.99
N ARG A 240 -5.60 21.89 -14.61
CA ARG A 240 -6.02 22.23 -13.25
C ARG A 240 -7.20 21.37 -12.80
N ALA A 241 -8.26 21.27 -13.63
CA ALA A 241 -9.44 20.47 -13.32
C ALA A 241 -9.08 18.98 -13.14
N GLN A 242 -8.25 18.43 -14.01
CA GLN A 242 -7.76 17.04 -13.91
C GLN A 242 -6.98 16.82 -12.61
N THR A 243 -6.08 17.73 -12.25
CA THR A 243 -5.29 17.64 -11.02
C THR A 243 -6.18 17.77 -9.77
N ALA A 244 -7.19 18.65 -9.80
CA ALA A 244 -8.18 18.76 -8.73
C ALA A 244 -8.97 17.46 -8.54
N HIS A 245 -9.45 16.84 -9.62
CA HIS A 245 -10.15 15.56 -9.55
C HIS A 245 -9.24 14.42 -9.06
N ALA A 246 -7.97 14.39 -9.48
CA ALA A 246 -7.00 13.42 -8.96
C ALA A 246 -6.79 13.59 -7.44
N LEU A 247 -6.66 14.81 -6.96
CA LEU A 247 -6.54 15.10 -5.53
C LEU A 247 -7.81 14.73 -4.76
N GLN A 248 -8.98 15.01 -5.32
CA GLN A 248 -10.28 14.59 -4.76
C GLN A 248 -10.38 13.06 -4.64
N LEU A 249 -9.94 12.32 -5.66
CA LEU A 249 -9.92 10.86 -5.62
C LEU A 249 -9.04 10.31 -4.49
N LEU A 250 -7.89 10.94 -4.24
CA LEU A 250 -6.96 10.52 -3.18
C LEU A 250 -7.47 10.84 -1.77
N THR A 251 -8.17 11.97 -1.61
CA THR A 251 -8.54 12.52 -0.30
C THR A 251 -10.00 12.35 0.05
N GLY A 252 -10.88 12.17 -0.94
CA GLY A 252 -12.33 12.23 -0.79
C GLY A 252 -12.88 13.64 -0.51
N ALA A 253 -12.00 14.66 -0.49
CA ALA A 253 -12.37 16.05 -0.20
C ALA A 253 -12.83 16.77 -1.47
N ASP A 254 -13.77 17.69 -1.35
CA ASP A 254 -14.06 18.66 -2.41
C ASP A 254 -12.94 19.70 -2.44
N VAL A 255 -12.09 19.59 -3.46
CA VAL A 255 -10.92 20.47 -3.65
C VAL A 255 -11.16 21.58 -4.69
N ALA A 256 -12.40 21.72 -5.17
CA ALA A 256 -12.75 22.70 -6.19
C ALA A 256 -12.50 24.14 -5.72
N GLN A 257 -12.61 24.39 -4.42
CA GLN A 257 -12.49 25.70 -3.77
C GLN A 257 -11.48 25.67 -2.60
N LEU A 258 -10.24 25.30 -2.87
CA LEU A 258 -9.21 25.41 -1.84
C LEU A 258 -8.92 26.89 -1.54
N PRO A 259 -8.74 27.26 -0.25
CA PRO A 259 -8.39 28.62 0.12
C PRO A 259 -7.04 29.02 -0.50
N PRO A 260 -6.79 30.32 -0.75
CA PRO A 260 -5.50 30.77 -1.26
C PRO A 260 -4.38 30.37 -0.30
N LEU A 261 -3.14 30.23 -0.84
CA LEU A 261 -1.96 29.97 0.00
C LEU A 261 -1.80 31.08 1.03
N VAL A 262 -1.67 30.67 2.28
CA VAL A 262 -1.20 31.58 3.35
C VAL A 262 0.29 31.82 3.07
N ARG A 263 0.64 33.07 2.66
CA ARG A 263 2.02 33.49 2.46
C ARG A 263 2.71 33.77 3.79
#